data_a90b5045ad02fda933158479e2fcbde3
#
_entry.id   a90b5045ad02fda933158479e2fcbde3
#
_cell.length_a   1.000
_cell.length_b   1.000
_cell.length_c   1.000
_cell.angle_alpha   90.00
_cell.angle_beta   90.00
_cell.angle_gamma   90.00
#
_symmetry.space_group_name_H-M   'P 1'
#
loop_
_entity.id
_entity.type
_entity.pdbx_description
1 polymer ?
#
loop_
_entity_poly.entity_id
_entity_poly.type
_entity_poly.pdbx_seq_one_letter_code
_entity_poly.pdbx_strand_id
1 'polypeptide(L)'
;MTAIKPDSEIIFDKNLPRCKWCNLKNPKYVAYHDNEWGKLDEKSADDKYLFEMLTLESFQAGLSWECVLNKREDFRSAYDGFDLEKVCGYGEEKIAELLENPKIIRNRLKVKASISNARIFRTICLDYGSFFNFIKKFLDEYLCSSSVTENENIEENAKNAENKSAFSGIKIIHETGKATNGLSDAISAELKRRGMKFMGSTIVYSFLQAIGVIFSHGEECFLFRE
;
A
#
# COMPACT_ATOMS: atom_id res chain seq x y z
N MET A 1 30.78 2.28 17.62
CA MET A 1 30.49 3.34 16.64
C MET A 1 30.64 2.71 15.24
N THR A 2 29.59 2.16 14.69
CA THR A 2 29.57 1.59 13.33
C THR A 2 29.01 2.67 12.40
N ALA A 3 29.87 3.21 11.57
CA ALA A 3 29.53 4.20 10.56
C ALA A 3 28.53 3.59 9.56
N ILE A 4 27.35 4.19 9.47
CA ILE A 4 26.38 3.94 8.43
C ILE A 4 27.02 4.43 7.13
N LYS A 5 27.27 3.51 6.18
CA LYS A 5 27.73 3.87 4.84
C LYS A 5 26.66 4.73 4.17
N PRO A 6 27.05 5.85 3.51
CA PRO A 6 26.11 6.63 2.72
C PRO A 6 25.61 5.80 1.53
N ASP A 7 24.36 6.03 1.16
CA ASP A 7 23.59 5.50 0.06
C ASP A 7 24.39 4.69 -0.97
N SER A 8 24.27 3.35 -0.94
CA SER A 8 24.67 2.54 -2.08
C SER A 8 23.80 3.00 -3.26
N GLU A 9 24.45 3.51 -4.31
CA GLU A 9 23.76 3.88 -5.56
C GLU A 9 22.86 2.72 -5.98
N ILE A 10 21.57 2.97 -6.04
CA ILE A 10 20.60 2.01 -6.56
C ILE A 10 20.88 1.94 -8.06
N ILE A 11 21.60 0.90 -8.46
CA ILE A 11 21.91 0.63 -9.88
C ILE A 11 20.69 -0.09 -10.45
N PHE A 12 20.08 0.50 -11.47
CA PHE A 12 18.99 -0.12 -12.24
C PHE A 12 19.28 -0.03 -13.74
N ASP A 13 18.79 -0.99 -14.50
CA ASP A 13 18.89 -0.95 -15.97
C ASP A 13 17.96 0.14 -16.52
N LYS A 14 18.55 1.16 -17.13
CA LYS A 14 17.83 2.30 -17.72
C LYS A 14 17.11 1.94 -19.02
N ASN A 15 17.46 0.81 -19.64
CA ASN A 15 16.86 0.38 -20.90
C ASN A 15 15.57 -0.43 -20.72
N LEU A 16 15.28 -0.88 -19.50
CA LEU A 16 14.02 -1.59 -19.23
C LEU A 16 12.83 -0.63 -19.31
N PRO A 17 11.83 -0.95 -20.16
CA PRO A 17 10.62 -0.14 -20.24
C PRO A 17 9.80 -0.28 -18.96
N ARG A 18 9.36 0.84 -18.39
CA ARG A 18 8.58 0.92 -17.15
C ARG A 18 7.28 1.65 -17.37
N CYS A 19 6.37 1.51 -16.43
CA CYS A 19 5.13 2.27 -16.43
C CYS A 19 5.39 3.78 -16.56
N LYS A 20 4.57 4.50 -17.33
CA LYS A 20 4.75 5.93 -17.66
C LYS A 20 4.82 6.85 -16.43
N TRP A 21 4.22 6.44 -15.31
CA TRP A 21 4.26 7.19 -14.05
C TRP A 21 5.60 7.08 -13.32
N CYS A 22 6.44 6.06 -13.63
CA CYS A 22 7.73 5.86 -12.98
C CYS A 22 8.74 6.91 -13.42
N ASN A 23 9.16 7.77 -12.49
CA ASN A 23 10.17 8.79 -12.77
C ASN A 23 11.57 8.17 -12.77
N LEU A 24 12.13 7.95 -13.96
CA LEU A 24 13.47 7.36 -14.14
C LEU A 24 14.63 8.23 -13.59
N LYS A 25 14.37 9.50 -13.27
CA LYS A 25 15.35 10.38 -12.63
C LYS A 25 15.43 10.19 -11.12
N ASN A 26 14.48 9.47 -10.54
CA ASN A 26 14.43 9.19 -9.11
C ASN A 26 14.71 7.70 -8.83
N PRO A 27 15.93 7.32 -8.38
CA PRO A 27 16.26 5.93 -8.12
C PRO A 27 15.35 5.24 -7.10
N LYS A 28 14.85 5.97 -6.10
CA LYS A 28 13.90 5.43 -5.10
C LYS A 28 12.57 5.07 -5.77
N TYR A 29 12.13 5.88 -6.73
CA TYR A 29 10.88 5.63 -7.45
C TYR A 29 11.00 4.42 -8.38
N VAL A 30 12.17 4.29 -9.05
CA VAL A 30 12.48 3.11 -9.87
C VAL A 30 12.53 1.85 -9.00
N ALA A 31 13.22 1.90 -7.85
CA ALA A 31 13.30 0.76 -6.93
C ALA A 31 11.91 0.35 -6.40
N TYR A 32 11.05 1.30 -6.09
CA TYR A 32 9.68 1.04 -5.69
C TYR A 32 8.88 0.34 -6.79
N HIS A 33 8.94 0.87 -8.03
CA HIS A 33 8.29 0.27 -9.18
C HIS A 33 8.78 -1.15 -9.46
N ASP A 34 10.11 -1.36 -9.48
CA ASP A 34 10.70 -2.62 -9.93
C ASP A 34 10.62 -3.72 -8.88
N ASN A 35 10.64 -3.35 -7.58
CA ASN A 35 10.84 -4.32 -6.51
C ASN A 35 9.69 -4.44 -5.51
N GLU A 36 8.71 -3.53 -5.54
CA GLU A 36 7.68 -3.48 -4.52
C GLU A 36 6.27 -3.36 -5.09
N TRP A 37 5.99 -2.35 -5.91
CA TRP A 37 4.66 -2.06 -6.40
C TRP A 37 4.08 -3.19 -7.26
N GLY A 38 2.81 -3.54 -7.01
CA GLY A 38 2.11 -4.58 -7.75
C GLY A 38 2.53 -6.01 -7.41
N LYS A 39 3.31 -6.21 -6.34
CA LYS A 39 3.74 -7.54 -5.89
C LYS A 39 2.91 -8.01 -4.72
N LEU A 40 2.20 -9.13 -4.91
CA LEU A 40 1.56 -9.86 -3.84
C LEU A 40 2.55 -10.89 -3.30
N ASP A 41 3.24 -10.56 -2.23
CA ASP A 41 4.28 -11.37 -1.60
C ASP A 41 4.12 -11.41 -0.07
N GLU A 42 5.08 -12.00 0.64
CA GLU A 42 5.03 -12.14 2.10
C GLU A 42 4.83 -10.81 2.85
N LYS A 43 5.31 -9.68 2.29
CA LYS A 43 5.09 -8.35 2.87
C LYS A 43 3.61 -7.97 2.86
N SER A 44 2.87 -8.41 1.84
CA SER A 44 1.43 -8.13 1.73
C SER A 44 0.59 -8.84 2.81
N ALA A 45 1.17 -9.77 3.57
CA ALA A 45 0.56 -10.37 4.77
C ALA A 45 1.05 -9.74 6.08
N ASP A 46 2.07 -8.88 6.04
CA ASP A 46 2.60 -8.21 7.23
C ASP A 46 1.77 -6.98 7.57
N ASP A 47 1.04 -7.02 8.66
CA ASP A 47 0.20 -5.92 9.14
C ASP A 47 0.99 -4.62 9.36
N LYS A 48 2.26 -4.70 9.71
CA LYS A 48 3.13 -3.53 9.85
C LYS A 48 3.38 -2.87 8.50
N TYR A 49 3.70 -3.65 7.47
CA TYR A 49 3.86 -3.15 6.11
C TYR A 49 2.55 -2.58 5.55
N LEU A 50 1.43 -3.28 5.77
CA LEU A 50 0.11 -2.82 5.34
C LEU A 50 -0.28 -1.51 6.02
N PHE A 51 0.01 -1.36 7.31
CA PHE A 51 -0.24 -0.12 8.05
C PHE A 51 0.65 1.03 7.55
N GLU A 52 1.94 0.77 7.28
CA GLU A 52 2.83 1.73 6.65
C GLU A 52 2.27 2.21 5.32
N MET A 53 1.96 1.29 4.39
CA MET A 53 1.48 1.63 3.07
C MET A 53 0.16 2.39 3.11
N LEU A 54 -0.81 1.93 3.90
CA LEU A 54 -2.10 2.60 4.05
C LEU A 54 -1.96 4.02 4.62
N THR A 55 -1.03 4.21 5.57
CA THR A 55 -0.72 5.53 6.13
C THR A 55 -0.10 6.44 5.08
N LEU A 56 0.91 5.97 4.33
CA LEU A 56 1.58 6.74 3.30
C LEU A 56 0.62 7.14 2.17
N GLU A 57 -0.23 6.23 1.72
CA GLU A 57 -1.28 6.52 0.73
C GLU A 57 -2.27 7.58 1.24
N SER A 58 -2.64 7.55 2.52
CA SER A 58 -3.47 8.60 3.12
C SER A 58 -2.79 9.98 3.12
N PHE A 59 -1.46 9.99 3.28
CA PHE A 59 -0.68 11.23 3.18
C PHE A 59 -0.50 11.72 1.75
N GLN A 60 -0.68 10.87 0.75
CA GLN A 60 -0.62 11.27 -0.66
C GLN A 60 -1.79 12.18 -1.06
N ALA A 61 -2.94 12.15 -0.39
CA ALA A 61 -4.10 12.95 -0.77
C ALA A 61 -3.72 14.42 -1.06
N GLY A 62 -3.85 14.84 -2.34
CA GLY A 62 -3.47 16.18 -2.82
C GLY A 62 -1.97 16.38 -3.07
N LEU A 63 -1.15 15.32 -3.07
CA LEU A 63 0.28 15.32 -3.35
C LEU A 63 0.63 14.26 -4.41
N SER A 64 1.86 14.30 -4.94
CA SER A 64 2.38 13.21 -5.76
C SER A 64 2.88 12.06 -4.87
N TRP A 65 2.77 10.82 -5.39
CA TRP A 65 3.36 9.66 -4.70
C TRP A 65 4.87 9.81 -4.51
N GLU A 66 5.57 10.36 -5.50
CA GLU A 66 7.01 10.62 -5.40
C GLU A 66 7.36 11.51 -4.20
N CYS A 67 6.55 12.51 -3.90
CA CYS A 67 6.73 13.37 -2.73
C CYS A 67 6.65 12.58 -1.42
N VAL A 68 5.72 11.63 -1.33
CA VAL A 68 5.53 10.77 -0.14
C VAL A 68 6.66 9.75 -0.06
N LEU A 69 6.96 9.07 -1.18
CA LEU A 69 7.99 8.04 -1.27
C LEU A 69 9.38 8.57 -0.90
N ASN A 70 9.72 9.78 -1.33
CA ASN A 70 11.00 10.41 -0.99
C ASN A 70 11.16 10.66 0.52
N LYS A 71 10.04 10.76 1.24
CA LYS A 71 9.99 10.99 2.69
C LYS A 71 9.75 9.70 3.51
N ARG A 72 9.65 8.55 2.85
CA ARG A 72 9.25 7.28 3.48
C ARG A 72 10.14 6.88 4.66
N GLU A 73 11.47 7.01 4.51
CA GLU A 73 12.42 6.69 5.59
C GLU A 73 12.30 7.67 6.78
N ASP A 74 12.05 8.94 6.47
CA ASP A 74 11.80 9.95 7.50
C ASP A 74 10.46 9.69 8.22
N PHE A 75 9.44 9.22 7.50
CA PHE A 75 8.19 8.75 8.11
C PHE A 75 8.42 7.52 8.99
N ARG A 76 9.19 6.53 8.54
CA ARG A 76 9.55 5.36 9.35
C ARG A 76 10.22 5.78 10.66
N SER A 77 11.18 6.69 10.58
CA SER A 77 11.87 7.22 11.75
C SER A 77 10.93 7.98 12.70
N ALA A 78 10.03 8.81 12.16
CA ALA A 78 9.12 9.66 12.93
C ALA A 78 7.97 8.86 13.58
N TYR A 79 7.54 7.76 12.94
CA TYR A 79 6.43 6.91 13.36
C TYR A 79 6.89 5.60 14.03
N ASP A 80 8.06 5.59 14.68
CA ASP A 80 8.62 4.42 15.38
C ASP A 80 8.65 3.15 14.52
N GLY A 81 9.00 3.30 13.24
CA GLY A 81 9.01 2.21 12.25
C GLY A 81 7.64 1.66 11.92
N PHE A 82 6.58 2.43 12.09
CA PHE A 82 5.18 2.02 11.95
C PHE A 82 4.77 0.87 12.88
N ASP A 83 5.34 0.86 14.08
CA ASP A 83 4.89 -0.01 15.16
C ASP A 83 3.46 0.39 15.54
N LEU A 84 2.50 -0.48 15.23
CA LEU A 84 1.08 -0.20 15.37
C LEU A 84 0.69 0.15 16.81
N GLU A 85 1.22 -0.58 17.79
CA GLU A 85 0.89 -0.37 19.20
C GLU A 85 1.42 0.99 19.69
N LYS A 86 2.64 1.36 19.28
CA LYS A 86 3.19 2.68 19.59
C LYS A 86 2.37 3.79 18.97
N VAL A 87 2.03 3.68 17.68
CA VAL A 87 1.24 4.71 16.98
C VAL A 87 -0.16 4.85 17.59
N CYS A 88 -0.80 3.75 17.99
CA CYS A 88 -2.08 3.78 18.72
C CYS A 88 -2.01 4.58 20.04
N GLY A 89 -0.83 4.59 20.67
CA GLY A 89 -0.56 5.29 21.93
C GLY A 89 -0.18 6.77 21.80
N TYR A 90 0.02 7.29 20.58
CA TYR A 90 0.43 8.68 20.40
C TYR A 90 -0.56 9.68 20.98
N GLY A 91 -0.05 10.58 21.82
CA GLY A 91 -0.79 11.70 22.42
C GLY A 91 -0.48 13.04 21.76
N GLU A 92 -0.95 14.14 22.36
CA GLU A 92 -0.76 15.50 21.82
C GLU A 92 0.74 15.91 21.75
N GLU A 93 1.59 15.41 22.66
CA GLU A 93 3.04 15.67 22.65
C GLU A 93 3.68 15.10 21.37
N LYS A 94 3.38 13.83 21.04
CA LYS A 94 3.90 13.21 19.81
C LYS A 94 3.31 13.87 18.56
N ILE A 95 2.05 14.30 18.60
CA ILE A 95 1.44 15.05 17.50
C ILE A 95 2.18 16.37 17.28
N ALA A 96 2.55 17.10 18.36
CA ALA A 96 3.33 18.32 18.26
C ALA A 96 4.71 18.05 17.64
N GLU A 97 5.44 17.03 18.13
CA GLU A 97 6.73 16.59 17.58
C GLU A 97 6.63 16.30 16.07
N LEU A 98 5.62 15.53 15.64
CA LEU A 98 5.41 15.20 14.22
C LEU A 98 5.14 16.45 13.38
N LEU A 99 4.41 17.43 13.90
CA LEU A 99 4.11 18.67 13.21
C LEU A 99 5.31 19.63 13.12
N GLU A 100 6.27 19.52 14.02
CA GLU A 100 7.52 20.27 14.00
C GLU A 100 8.59 19.64 13.09
N ASN A 101 8.47 18.33 12.78
CA ASN A 101 9.44 17.61 11.97
C ASN A 101 9.38 18.02 10.48
N PRO A 102 10.36 18.76 9.93
CA PRO A 102 10.35 19.23 8.54
C PRO A 102 10.58 18.12 7.51
N LYS A 103 11.01 16.94 7.95
CA LYS A 103 11.32 15.82 7.07
C LYS A 103 10.07 15.07 6.61
N ILE A 104 8.95 15.17 7.35
CA ILE A 104 7.67 14.55 6.98
C ILE A 104 6.67 15.58 6.46
N ILE A 105 5.48 15.12 6.02
CA ILE A 105 4.38 15.98 5.60
C ILE A 105 3.64 16.51 6.83
N ARG A 106 3.82 17.80 7.14
CA ARG A 106 3.30 18.47 8.34
C ARG A 106 1.87 18.96 8.17
N ASN A 107 0.92 18.05 8.00
CA ASN A 107 -0.51 18.38 7.93
C ASN A 107 -1.20 17.86 9.20
N ARG A 108 -1.69 18.77 10.05
CA ARG A 108 -2.33 18.43 11.35
C ARG A 108 -3.49 17.45 11.21
N LEU A 109 -4.32 17.61 10.18
CA LEU A 109 -5.46 16.72 9.96
C LEU A 109 -5.00 15.31 9.57
N LYS A 110 -3.98 15.18 8.72
CA LYS A 110 -3.42 13.88 8.32
C LYS A 110 -2.69 13.20 9.46
N VAL A 111 -1.90 13.94 10.25
CA VAL A 111 -1.23 13.40 11.45
C VAL A 111 -2.25 12.89 12.48
N LYS A 112 -3.27 13.67 12.81
CA LYS A 112 -4.33 13.21 13.73
C LYS A 112 -5.12 12.03 13.15
N ALA A 113 -5.36 12.04 11.83
CA ALA A 113 -6.03 10.95 11.14
C ALA A 113 -5.22 9.65 11.17
N SER A 114 -3.89 9.70 10.93
CA SER A 114 -3.06 8.50 10.95
C SER A 114 -3.11 7.77 12.31
N ILE A 115 -3.15 8.52 13.41
CA ILE A 115 -3.26 7.97 14.76
C ILE A 115 -4.66 7.36 15.03
N SER A 116 -5.73 8.06 14.62
CA SER A 116 -7.08 7.51 14.74
C SER A 116 -7.28 6.28 13.86
N ASN A 117 -6.70 6.29 12.65
CA ASN A 117 -6.73 5.18 11.72
C ASN A 117 -5.95 3.97 12.27
N ALA A 118 -4.81 4.18 12.96
CA ALA A 118 -4.04 3.12 13.60
C ALA A 118 -4.91 2.31 14.58
N ARG A 119 -5.68 2.99 15.41
CA ARG A 119 -6.58 2.34 16.38
C ARG A 119 -7.67 1.52 15.70
N ILE A 120 -8.23 2.01 14.60
CA ILE A 120 -9.22 1.28 13.79
C ILE A 120 -8.56 0.11 13.07
N PHE A 121 -7.37 0.31 12.50
CA PHE A 121 -6.58 -0.76 11.86
C PHE A 121 -6.35 -1.92 12.84
N ARG A 122 -5.89 -1.62 14.06
CA ARG A 122 -5.73 -2.62 15.12
C ARG A 122 -7.02 -3.39 15.41
N THR A 123 -8.16 -2.67 15.50
CA THR A 123 -9.46 -3.33 15.72
C THR A 123 -9.80 -4.26 14.56
N ILE A 124 -9.53 -3.85 13.31
CA ILE A 124 -9.74 -4.71 12.14
C ILE A 124 -8.86 -5.97 12.21
N CYS A 125 -7.58 -5.82 12.59
CA CYS A 125 -6.70 -6.97 12.78
C CYS A 125 -7.23 -7.94 13.85
N LEU A 126 -7.79 -7.43 14.95
CA LEU A 126 -8.41 -8.25 15.98
C LEU A 126 -9.70 -8.95 15.49
N ASP A 127 -10.54 -8.26 14.71
CA ASP A 127 -11.81 -8.80 14.19
C ASP A 127 -11.58 -9.90 13.13
N TYR A 128 -10.53 -9.76 12.30
CA TYR A 128 -10.30 -10.60 11.12
C TYR A 128 -9.03 -11.49 11.21
N GLY A 129 -8.27 -11.37 12.30
CA GLY A 129 -6.98 -12.04 12.47
C GLY A 129 -5.79 -11.34 11.82
N SER A 130 -6.02 -10.55 10.74
CA SER A 130 -5.05 -9.66 10.10
C SER A 130 -5.78 -8.64 9.23
N PHE A 131 -5.09 -7.56 8.84
CA PHE A 131 -5.64 -6.60 7.89
C PHE A 131 -5.75 -7.20 6.48
N PHE A 132 -4.83 -8.09 6.13
CA PHE A 132 -4.93 -8.81 4.85
C PHE A 132 -6.17 -9.70 4.77
N ASN A 133 -6.53 -10.40 5.84
CA ASN A 133 -7.77 -11.20 5.88
C ASN A 133 -9.02 -10.35 5.71
N PHE A 134 -9.01 -9.13 6.27
CA PHE A 134 -10.08 -8.16 6.01
C PHE A 134 -10.17 -7.81 4.51
N ILE A 135 -9.03 -7.48 3.85
CA ILE A 135 -9.00 -7.21 2.40
C ILE A 135 -9.48 -8.42 1.62
N LYS A 136 -8.97 -9.62 1.96
CA LYS A 136 -9.30 -10.88 1.29
C LYS A 136 -10.79 -11.17 1.32
N LYS A 137 -11.48 -10.92 2.43
CA LYS A 137 -12.95 -11.07 2.51
C LYS A 137 -13.65 -10.24 1.44
N PHE A 138 -13.30 -8.96 1.30
CA PHE A 138 -13.91 -8.09 0.28
C PHE A 138 -13.53 -8.50 -1.14
N LEU A 139 -12.31 -8.97 -1.34
CA LEU A 139 -11.85 -9.50 -2.62
C LEU A 139 -12.66 -10.74 -3.02
N ASP A 140 -12.84 -11.70 -2.12
CA ASP A 140 -13.63 -12.91 -2.38
C ASP A 140 -15.09 -12.56 -2.69
N GLU A 141 -15.72 -11.63 -1.95
CA GLU A 141 -17.08 -11.15 -2.21
C GLU A 141 -17.20 -10.45 -3.57
N TYR A 142 -16.22 -9.60 -3.92
CA TYR A 142 -16.17 -8.90 -5.21
C TYR A 142 -16.05 -9.88 -6.38
N LEU A 143 -15.17 -10.87 -6.29
CA LEU A 143 -14.96 -11.87 -7.34
C LEU A 143 -16.16 -12.79 -7.48
N CYS A 144 -16.84 -13.16 -6.40
CA CYS A 144 -18.09 -13.93 -6.47
C CYS A 144 -19.21 -13.15 -7.17
N SER A 145 -19.32 -11.85 -6.94
CA SER A 145 -20.33 -11.02 -7.59
C SER A 145 -20.03 -10.75 -9.07
N SER A 146 -18.74 -10.69 -9.45
CA SER A 146 -18.29 -10.45 -10.82
C SER A 146 -18.38 -11.71 -11.71
N SER A 147 -18.29 -12.91 -11.13
CA SER A 147 -18.42 -14.17 -11.88
C SER A 147 -19.84 -14.43 -12.42
N VAL A 148 -20.82 -13.61 -12.06
CA VAL A 148 -22.19 -13.63 -12.61
C VAL A 148 -22.31 -12.80 -13.91
N THR A 149 -21.33 -11.91 -14.20
CA THR A 149 -21.30 -11.08 -15.40
C THR A 149 -19.92 -11.14 -16.03
N GLU A 150 -19.78 -12.01 -17.04
CA GLU A 150 -18.75 -12.04 -18.07
C GLU A 150 -17.26 -12.28 -17.69
N ASN A 151 -16.63 -13.13 -18.52
CA ASN A 151 -15.22 -13.49 -18.63
C ASN A 151 -14.25 -12.29 -18.55
N GLU A 152 -13.90 -11.81 -17.39
CA GLU A 152 -12.72 -10.97 -17.23
C GLU A 152 -11.55 -11.81 -16.70
N ASN A 153 -10.36 -11.60 -17.26
CA ASN A 153 -9.12 -12.32 -17.02
C ASN A 153 -8.81 -12.46 -15.52
N ILE A 154 -9.18 -13.61 -14.96
CA ILE A 154 -8.91 -13.97 -13.57
C ILE A 154 -7.87 -15.08 -13.60
N GLU A 155 -6.60 -14.76 -13.34
CA GLU A 155 -5.58 -15.78 -13.19
C GLU A 155 -5.53 -16.30 -11.74
N GLU A 156 -5.58 -17.62 -11.62
CA GLU A 156 -5.27 -18.32 -10.38
C GLU A 156 -3.75 -18.41 -10.22
N ASN A 157 -3.21 -17.97 -9.10
CA ASN A 157 -1.76 -17.99 -8.81
C ASN A 157 -1.29 -19.44 -8.58
N ALA A 158 -1.42 -20.30 -9.63
CA ALA A 158 -1.26 -21.75 -9.55
C ALA A 158 0.14 -22.28 -9.91
N LYS A 159 1.13 -21.41 -10.17
CA LYS A 159 2.42 -21.85 -10.75
C LYS A 159 3.62 -21.90 -9.79
N ASN A 160 3.43 -21.98 -8.46
CA ASN A 160 4.53 -22.37 -7.56
C ASN A 160 4.03 -23.27 -6.42
N ALA A 161 3.87 -24.56 -6.74
CA ALA A 161 3.29 -25.58 -5.85
C ALA A 161 4.29 -26.18 -4.84
N GLU A 162 5.41 -25.55 -4.53
CA GLU A 162 6.40 -26.08 -3.57
C GLU A 162 6.58 -25.25 -2.29
N ASN A 163 5.99 -24.07 -2.21
CA ASN A 163 5.88 -23.32 -0.94
C ASN A 163 4.40 -23.02 -0.67
N LYS A 164 3.86 -23.51 0.44
CA LYS A 164 2.55 -23.11 0.97
C LYS A 164 2.61 -21.63 1.40
N SER A 165 2.67 -20.72 0.42
CA SER A 165 2.55 -19.29 0.64
C SER A 165 1.16 -18.98 1.18
N ALA A 166 1.05 -18.03 2.10
CA ALA A 166 -0.23 -17.49 2.60
C ALA A 166 -1.14 -16.97 1.46
N PHE A 167 -0.60 -16.84 0.24
CA PHE A 167 -1.26 -16.32 -0.97
C PHE A 167 -1.66 -17.40 -1.98
N SER A 168 -1.48 -18.70 -1.65
CA SER A 168 -1.91 -19.79 -2.54
C SER A 168 -3.43 -19.73 -2.74
N GLY A 169 -3.86 -19.64 -4.01
CA GLY A 169 -5.27 -19.53 -4.39
C GLY A 169 -5.88 -18.14 -4.29
N ILE A 170 -5.10 -17.07 -4.02
CA ILE A 170 -5.60 -15.69 -4.10
C ILE A 170 -5.61 -15.27 -5.56
N LYS A 171 -6.78 -14.82 -6.02
CA LYS A 171 -6.95 -14.25 -7.35
C LYS A 171 -6.56 -12.78 -7.35
N ILE A 172 -5.71 -12.40 -8.30
CA ILE A 172 -5.26 -11.02 -8.52
C ILE A 172 -6.16 -10.39 -9.58
N ILE A 173 -6.56 -9.13 -9.38
CA ILE A 173 -7.31 -8.37 -10.36
C ILE A 173 -6.33 -7.71 -11.33
N HIS A 174 -6.39 -8.03 -12.62
CA HIS A 174 -5.60 -7.38 -13.67
C HIS A 174 -6.39 -6.19 -14.24
N GLU A 175 -5.92 -4.98 -13.96
CA GLU A 175 -6.66 -3.77 -14.33
C GLU A 175 -5.73 -2.57 -14.48
N THR A 176 -5.82 -1.86 -15.62
CA THR A 176 -5.02 -0.67 -15.92
C THR A 176 -5.91 0.53 -16.23
N GLY A 177 -5.39 1.75 -16.04
CA GLY A 177 -6.05 2.99 -16.45
C GLY A 177 -7.24 3.41 -15.61
N LYS A 178 -7.54 2.72 -14.51
CA LYS A 178 -8.60 3.10 -13.57
C LYS A 178 -8.01 3.76 -12.32
N ALA A 179 -8.84 4.52 -11.62
CA ALA A 179 -8.52 5.15 -10.34
C ALA A 179 -9.37 4.61 -9.19
N THR A 180 -10.41 3.84 -9.49
CA THR A 180 -11.32 3.17 -8.56
C THR A 180 -11.97 1.97 -9.23
N ASN A 181 -12.45 1.02 -8.44
CA ASN A 181 -13.31 -0.08 -8.88
C ASN A 181 -14.24 -0.49 -7.73
N GLY A 182 -15.15 -1.45 -7.99
CA GLY A 182 -16.11 -1.89 -6.99
C GLY A 182 -15.48 -2.45 -5.70
N LEU A 183 -14.30 -3.09 -5.80
CA LEU A 183 -13.55 -3.55 -4.62
C LEU A 183 -13.05 -2.36 -3.77
N SER A 184 -12.40 -1.38 -4.41
CA SER A 184 -11.91 -0.19 -3.70
C SER A 184 -13.05 0.64 -3.11
N ASP A 185 -14.22 0.68 -3.79
CA ASP A 185 -15.41 1.36 -3.29
C ASP A 185 -15.96 0.68 -2.03
N ALA A 186 -16.08 -0.65 -2.04
CA ALA A 186 -16.59 -1.43 -0.91
C ALA A 186 -15.66 -1.32 0.32
N ILE A 187 -14.35 -1.50 0.13
CA ILE A 187 -13.37 -1.37 1.21
C ILE A 187 -13.36 0.08 1.74
N SER A 188 -13.36 1.09 0.86
CA SER A 188 -13.42 2.50 1.27
C SER A 188 -14.66 2.82 2.10
N ALA A 189 -15.83 2.30 1.70
CA ALA A 189 -17.07 2.47 2.43
C ALA A 189 -16.98 1.89 3.84
N GLU A 190 -16.46 0.66 3.98
CA GLU A 190 -16.32 0.02 5.30
C GLU A 190 -15.28 0.71 6.18
N LEU A 191 -14.11 1.11 5.64
CA LEU A 191 -13.11 1.85 6.40
C LEU A 191 -13.65 3.19 6.91
N LYS A 192 -14.41 3.91 6.08
CA LYS A 192 -15.09 5.15 6.48
C LYS A 192 -16.20 4.90 7.52
N ARG A 193 -16.99 3.83 7.36
CA ARG A 193 -18.02 3.44 8.33
C ARG A 193 -17.41 3.16 9.71
N ARG A 194 -16.22 2.57 9.76
CA ARG A 194 -15.44 2.35 10.98
C ARG A 194 -14.81 3.64 11.52
N GLY A 195 -14.85 4.75 10.78
CA GLY A 195 -14.35 6.07 11.18
C GLY A 195 -12.98 6.44 10.68
N MET A 196 -12.36 5.64 9.78
CA MET A 196 -11.09 6.01 9.16
C MET A 196 -11.25 7.26 8.28
N LYS A 197 -10.21 8.09 8.28
CA LYS A 197 -10.14 9.34 7.52
C LYS A 197 -9.11 9.23 6.40
N PHE A 198 -9.30 10.02 5.34
CA PHE A 198 -8.46 10.00 4.14
C PHE A 198 -8.42 8.62 3.46
N MET A 199 -9.51 7.87 3.54
CA MET A 199 -9.70 6.54 2.93
C MET A 199 -10.74 6.63 1.80
N GLY A 200 -10.56 7.56 0.85
CA GLY A 200 -11.36 7.60 -0.38
C GLY A 200 -11.08 6.40 -1.27
N SER A 201 -12.02 6.04 -2.15
CA SER A 201 -11.88 4.89 -3.05
C SER A 201 -10.59 4.96 -3.88
N THR A 202 -10.19 6.13 -4.37
CA THR A 202 -8.92 6.33 -5.09
C THR A 202 -7.70 5.98 -4.22
N ILE A 203 -7.69 6.37 -2.95
CA ILE A 203 -6.59 6.03 -2.03
C ILE A 203 -6.56 4.53 -1.75
N VAL A 204 -7.72 3.93 -1.55
CA VAL A 204 -7.84 2.47 -1.34
C VAL A 204 -7.42 1.73 -2.61
N TYR A 205 -7.81 2.21 -3.80
CA TYR A 205 -7.39 1.63 -5.07
C TYR A 205 -5.87 1.64 -5.24
N SER A 206 -5.22 2.80 -5.01
CA SER A 206 -3.76 2.91 -5.05
C SER A 206 -3.07 2.00 -4.02
N PHE A 207 -3.65 1.89 -2.82
CA PHE A 207 -3.16 0.96 -1.80
C PHE A 207 -3.26 -0.50 -2.27
N LEU A 208 -4.38 -0.92 -2.89
CA LEU A 208 -4.55 -2.27 -3.42
C LEU A 208 -3.58 -2.57 -4.57
N GLN A 209 -3.26 -1.57 -5.40
CA GLN A 209 -2.19 -1.68 -6.41
C GLN A 209 -0.82 -1.84 -5.75
N ALA A 210 -0.51 -1.02 -4.74
CA ALA A 210 0.79 -1.06 -4.06
C ALA A 210 1.09 -2.43 -3.44
N ILE A 211 0.08 -3.09 -2.86
CA ILE A 211 0.22 -4.40 -2.20
C ILE A 211 -0.03 -5.59 -3.14
N GLY A 212 -0.25 -5.36 -4.44
CA GLY A 212 -0.37 -6.40 -5.46
C GLY A 212 -1.71 -7.13 -5.53
N VAL A 213 -2.75 -6.67 -4.83
CA VAL A 213 -4.13 -7.19 -4.98
C VAL A 213 -4.71 -6.78 -6.33
N ILE A 214 -4.34 -5.58 -6.81
CA ILE A 214 -4.63 -5.12 -8.16
C ILE A 214 -3.29 -5.01 -8.90
N PHE A 215 -3.12 -5.79 -9.95
CA PHE A 215 -1.96 -5.73 -10.84
C PHE A 215 -2.24 -4.72 -11.97
N SER A 216 -1.41 -3.68 -12.06
CA SER A 216 -1.67 -2.56 -12.98
C SER A 216 -0.43 -2.15 -13.80
N HIS A 217 0.57 -3.05 -13.96
CA HIS A 217 1.61 -2.81 -14.94
C HIS A 217 1.02 -2.85 -16.35
N GLY A 218 1.29 -1.82 -17.16
CA GLY A 218 0.82 -1.79 -18.55
C GLY A 218 1.65 -2.69 -19.46
N GLU A 219 1.10 -3.05 -20.62
CA GLU A 219 1.73 -3.94 -21.61
C GLU A 219 3.15 -3.51 -22.02
N GLU A 220 3.44 -2.21 -22.02
CA GLU A 220 4.76 -1.65 -22.33
C GLU A 220 5.77 -1.87 -21.19
N CYS A 221 5.35 -2.29 -20.00
CA CYS A 221 6.22 -2.44 -18.83
C CYS A 221 6.89 -3.81 -18.82
N PHE A 222 8.19 -3.87 -18.52
CA PHE A 222 8.93 -5.15 -18.44
C PHE A 222 8.40 -6.10 -17.34
N LEU A 223 7.60 -5.58 -16.40
CA LEU A 223 6.96 -6.37 -15.35
C LEU A 223 5.54 -6.85 -15.74
N PHE A 224 5.06 -6.47 -16.93
CA PHE A 224 3.75 -6.91 -17.40
C PHE A 224 3.68 -8.44 -17.46
N ARG A 225 2.55 -8.98 -17.04
CA ARG A 225 2.19 -10.40 -17.13
C ARG A 225 0.75 -10.46 -17.61
N GLU A 226 0.49 -11.37 -18.52
CA GLU A 226 -0.86 -11.73 -18.96
C GLU A 226 -1.60 -12.55 -17.91
#